data_c6383ec12a1c2d928b64d3fcdbbac349
#
_entry.id   c6383ec12a1c2d928b64d3fcdbbac349
#
_cell.length_a   1.000
_cell.length_b   1.000
_cell.length_c   1.000
_cell.angle_alpha   90.00
_cell.angle_beta   90.00
_cell.angle_gamma   90.00
#
_symmetry.space_group_name_H-M   'P 1'
#
loop_
_entity.id
_entity.type
_entity.pdbx_description
1 polymer ?
#
loop_
_entity_poly.entity_id
_entity_poly.type
_entity_poly.pdbx_seq_one_letter_code
_entity_poly.pdbx_strand_id
1 'polypeptide(L)'
;VTRYLDDRFGDDWCLGPEASLSLHAGSWAVPAQLLVRAPRGSNKPVALLHNTSIYDMRVELPPEEDIETENGLRFYSAPAALIAAAPAIFEQQPINLRVVLAGQRDASALLAKLLEGGHSVIAGRLAGAFRNIGRDRIADDILKTMASAGYTVRETDPFQARMALDLPKRELSPAATRIRLLWHKLREGVIEASRKPPVYRTMPMPISPVSMMHSSPMLITRCR
;
A
#
# COMPACT_ATOMS: atom_id res chain seq x y z
N VAL A 1 -7.56 8.78 -14.64
CA VAL A 1 -7.28 7.36 -14.97
C VAL A 1 -8.58 6.67 -15.32
N THR A 2 -9.60 6.64 -14.44
CA THR A 2 -10.90 5.99 -14.68
C THR A 2 -11.51 6.41 -15.99
N ARG A 3 -11.73 7.71 -16.19
CA ARG A 3 -12.31 8.23 -17.43
C ARG A 3 -11.58 7.74 -18.69
N TYR A 4 -10.25 7.70 -18.67
CA TYR A 4 -9.47 7.16 -19.81
C TYR A 4 -9.73 5.68 -20.05
N LEU A 5 -9.85 4.89 -18.98
CA LEU A 5 -10.10 3.46 -19.06
C LEU A 5 -11.54 3.17 -19.52
N ASP A 6 -12.52 3.93 -18.99
CA ASP A 6 -13.92 3.84 -19.38
C ASP A 6 -14.14 4.22 -20.85
N ASP A 7 -13.53 5.32 -21.30
CA ASP A 7 -13.58 5.75 -22.71
C ASP A 7 -12.98 4.71 -23.66
N ARG A 8 -11.95 3.96 -23.18
CA ARG A 8 -11.24 2.98 -24.01
C ARG A 8 -11.82 1.58 -23.97
N PHE A 9 -12.26 1.10 -22.81
CA PHE A 9 -12.65 -0.28 -22.57
C PHE A 9 -14.12 -0.44 -22.15
N GLY A 10 -14.82 0.66 -21.82
CA GLY A 10 -16.13 0.60 -21.18
C GLY A 10 -16.01 0.00 -19.79
N ASP A 11 -16.81 -1.03 -19.52
CA ASP A 11 -16.75 -1.78 -18.25
C ASP A 11 -15.77 -2.97 -18.30
N ASP A 12 -15.10 -3.20 -19.45
CA ASP A 12 -14.21 -4.35 -19.67
C ASP A 12 -12.79 -4.08 -19.19
N TRP A 13 -12.63 -3.61 -17.96
CA TRP A 13 -11.31 -3.42 -17.35
C TRP A 13 -11.33 -3.60 -15.83
N CYS A 14 -10.18 -3.92 -15.27
CA CYS A 14 -9.97 -4.04 -13.83
C CYS A 14 -8.51 -3.74 -13.50
N LEU A 15 -8.24 -3.12 -12.37
CA LEU A 15 -6.87 -2.96 -11.88
C LEU A 15 -6.24 -4.32 -11.60
N GLY A 16 -4.92 -4.43 -11.76
CA GLY A 16 -4.20 -5.64 -11.39
C GLY A 16 -4.27 -5.96 -9.89
N PRO A 17 -4.05 -7.23 -9.50
CA PRO A 17 -4.19 -7.65 -8.10
C PRO A 17 -3.26 -6.89 -7.14
N GLU A 18 -2.05 -6.52 -7.56
CA GLU A 18 -1.10 -5.77 -6.73
C GLU A 18 -1.59 -4.34 -6.43
N ALA A 19 -2.17 -3.67 -7.43
CA ALA A 19 -2.78 -2.36 -7.26
C ALA A 19 -4.02 -2.44 -6.36
N SER A 20 -4.83 -3.48 -6.55
CA SER A 20 -6.01 -3.76 -5.72
C SER A 20 -5.64 -3.96 -4.25
N LEU A 21 -4.60 -4.75 -3.96
CA LEU A 21 -4.08 -4.94 -2.60
C LEU A 21 -3.59 -3.62 -1.98
N SER A 22 -2.98 -2.74 -2.78
CA SER A 22 -2.57 -1.41 -2.31
C SER A 22 -3.77 -0.55 -1.92
N LEU A 23 -4.85 -0.57 -2.70
CA LEU A 23 -6.10 0.14 -2.38
C LEU A 23 -6.73 -0.40 -1.10
N HIS A 24 -6.89 -1.72 -0.98
CA HIS A 24 -7.41 -2.36 0.23
C HIS A 24 -6.57 -2.06 1.48
N ALA A 25 -5.27 -1.84 1.31
CA ALA A 25 -4.37 -1.44 2.40
C ALA A 25 -4.47 0.06 2.75
N GLY A 26 -5.33 0.83 2.08
CA GLY A 26 -5.40 2.29 2.25
C GLY A 26 -4.13 3.01 1.78
N SER A 27 -3.44 2.46 0.78
CA SER A 27 -2.27 3.11 0.17
C SER A 27 -2.70 3.97 -1.00
N TRP A 28 -2.48 5.27 -0.88
CA TRP A 28 -2.74 6.26 -1.93
C TRP A 28 -1.50 6.60 -2.76
N ALA A 29 -0.43 5.81 -2.62
CA ALA A 29 0.76 6.00 -3.43
C ALA A 29 0.45 5.65 -4.89
N VAL A 30 0.65 6.61 -5.79
CA VAL A 30 0.49 6.40 -7.23
C VAL A 30 1.72 5.62 -7.73
N PRO A 31 1.55 4.42 -8.31
CA PRO A 31 2.67 3.67 -8.87
C PRO A 31 3.22 4.36 -10.12
N ALA A 32 4.51 4.20 -10.40
CA ALA A 32 5.10 4.69 -11.64
C ALA A 32 4.44 4.04 -12.87
N GLN A 33 4.05 2.78 -12.76
CA GLN A 33 3.26 2.07 -13.78
C GLN A 33 2.07 1.37 -13.12
N LEU A 34 0.87 1.69 -13.62
CA LEU A 34 -0.37 1.06 -13.19
C LEU A 34 -0.70 -0.10 -14.14
N LEU A 35 -0.80 -1.31 -13.60
CA LEU A 35 -1.20 -2.48 -14.35
C LEU A 35 -2.72 -2.58 -14.38
N VAL A 36 -3.28 -2.71 -15.58
CA VAL A 36 -4.71 -2.86 -15.83
C VAL A 36 -4.94 -4.12 -16.64
N ARG A 37 -5.92 -4.91 -16.26
CA ARG A 37 -6.39 -6.06 -17.04
C ARG A 37 -7.54 -5.62 -17.92
N ALA A 38 -7.48 -5.98 -19.19
CA ALA A 38 -8.56 -5.74 -20.15
C ALA A 38 -8.47 -6.77 -21.28
N PRO A 39 -9.55 -7.48 -21.66
CA PRO A 39 -9.52 -8.45 -22.77
C PRO A 39 -9.07 -7.84 -24.09
N ARG A 40 -9.37 -6.55 -24.30
CA ARG A 40 -8.95 -5.77 -25.46
C ARG A 40 -7.67 -4.96 -25.23
N GLY A 41 -6.90 -5.30 -24.20
CA GLY A 41 -5.63 -4.65 -23.89
C GLY A 41 -4.61 -4.72 -25.03
N SER A 42 -3.73 -3.73 -25.11
CA SER A 42 -2.73 -3.61 -26.19
C SER A 42 -1.40 -4.26 -25.85
N ASN A 43 -1.16 -4.60 -24.58
CA ASN A 43 0.13 -5.01 -24.04
C ASN A 43 1.24 -3.96 -24.28
N LYS A 44 0.85 -2.68 -24.25
CA LYS A 44 1.78 -1.56 -24.44
C LYS A 44 1.63 -0.52 -23.32
N PRO A 45 2.73 0.07 -22.86
CA PRO A 45 2.64 1.16 -21.91
C PRO A 45 2.08 2.42 -22.58
N VAL A 46 1.17 3.07 -21.90
CA VAL A 46 0.63 4.40 -22.26
C VAL A 46 1.15 5.40 -21.25
N ALA A 47 1.96 6.34 -21.69
CA ALA A 47 2.49 7.39 -20.83
C ALA A 47 1.37 8.34 -20.37
N LEU A 48 1.41 8.68 -19.10
CA LEU A 48 0.54 9.67 -18.47
C LEU A 48 1.37 10.87 -18.00
N LEU A 49 0.69 11.83 -17.33
CA LEU A 49 1.34 12.96 -16.69
C LEU A 49 2.25 12.50 -15.52
N HIS A 50 3.20 13.36 -15.15
CA HIS A 50 4.07 13.18 -13.98
C HIS A 50 4.92 11.88 -14.00
N ASN A 51 5.43 11.50 -15.17
CA ASN A 51 6.25 10.29 -15.36
C ASN A 51 5.56 9.00 -14.89
N THR A 52 4.24 8.95 -14.95
CA THR A 52 3.47 7.74 -14.70
C THR A 52 3.03 7.10 -16.01
N SER A 53 2.64 5.84 -15.98
CA SER A 53 2.13 5.10 -17.13
C SER A 53 1.07 4.10 -16.75
N ILE A 54 0.22 3.74 -17.71
CA ILE A 54 -0.66 2.59 -17.63
C ILE A 54 -0.11 1.50 -18.53
N TYR A 55 -0.13 0.26 -18.06
CA TYR A 55 0.13 -0.91 -18.90
C TYR A 55 -1.13 -1.76 -18.95
N ASP A 56 -1.81 -1.76 -20.10
CA ASP A 56 -3.04 -2.51 -20.32
C ASP A 56 -2.72 -3.93 -20.81
N MET A 57 -2.75 -4.87 -19.90
CA MET A 57 -2.53 -6.29 -20.19
C MET A 57 -3.76 -6.89 -20.89
N ARG A 58 -3.52 -7.57 -22.02
CA ARG A 58 -4.55 -8.37 -22.69
C ARG A 58 -4.75 -9.68 -21.96
N VAL A 59 -5.62 -9.67 -20.96
CA VAL A 59 -5.91 -10.82 -20.10
C VAL A 59 -7.39 -10.78 -19.75
N GLU A 60 -7.99 -11.94 -19.61
CA GLU A 60 -9.38 -12.07 -19.15
C GLU A 60 -9.57 -11.43 -17.77
N LEU A 61 -10.75 -10.88 -17.57
CA LEU A 61 -11.14 -10.32 -16.28
C LEU A 61 -11.44 -11.45 -15.28
N PRO A 62 -11.29 -11.18 -13.98
CA PRO A 62 -11.81 -12.08 -12.97
C PRO A 62 -13.35 -12.15 -13.06
N PRO A 63 -14.00 -13.16 -12.43
CA PRO A 63 -15.44 -13.18 -12.28
C PRO A 63 -15.97 -11.87 -11.68
N GLU A 64 -17.19 -11.46 -12.08
CA GLU A 64 -17.77 -10.17 -11.63
C GLU A 64 -17.91 -10.11 -10.10
N GLU A 65 -18.16 -11.23 -9.44
CA GLU A 65 -18.19 -11.36 -7.98
C GLU A 65 -16.85 -11.07 -7.28
N ASP A 66 -15.77 -11.09 -8.05
CA ASP A 66 -14.41 -10.81 -7.61
C ASP A 66 -13.97 -9.37 -7.89
N ILE A 67 -14.84 -8.57 -8.50
CA ILE A 67 -14.61 -7.19 -8.83
C ILE A 67 -15.39 -6.30 -7.85
N GLU A 68 -14.69 -5.42 -7.19
CA GLU A 68 -15.27 -4.32 -6.40
C GLU A 68 -15.15 -3.02 -7.19
N THR A 69 -16.14 -2.14 -7.01
CA THR A 69 -16.12 -0.82 -7.62
C THR A 69 -16.27 0.25 -6.56
N GLU A 70 -15.27 1.12 -6.46
CA GLU A 70 -15.27 2.25 -5.53
C GLU A 70 -14.77 3.51 -6.26
N ASN A 71 -15.53 4.61 -6.18
CA ASN A 71 -15.20 5.88 -6.83
C ASN A 71 -14.89 5.75 -8.34
N GLY A 72 -15.57 4.82 -9.02
CA GLY A 72 -15.36 4.52 -10.44
C GLY A 72 -14.12 3.66 -10.74
N LEU A 73 -13.33 3.26 -9.75
CA LEU A 73 -12.25 2.31 -9.92
C LEU A 73 -12.79 0.89 -9.79
N ARG A 74 -12.48 0.04 -10.76
CA ARG A 74 -12.79 -1.39 -10.77
C ARG A 74 -11.53 -2.15 -10.36
N PHE A 75 -11.59 -2.93 -9.30
CA PHE A 75 -10.44 -3.64 -8.74
C PHE A 75 -10.86 -4.96 -8.10
N TYR A 76 -9.90 -5.86 -7.88
CA TYR A 76 -10.17 -7.14 -7.25
C TYR A 76 -10.67 -6.99 -5.82
N SER A 77 -11.61 -7.83 -5.41
CA SER A 77 -11.91 -8.04 -3.99
C SER A 77 -10.65 -8.50 -3.23
N ALA A 78 -10.56 -8.20 -1.94
CA ALA A 78 -9.36 -8.53 -1.17
C ALA A 78 -9.00 -10.02 -1.18
N PRO A 79 -9.96 -10.99 -1.04
CA PRO A 79 -9.67 -12.41 -1.16
C PRO A 79 -9.16 -12.80 -2.55
N ALA A 80 -9.79 -12.31 -3.61
CA ALA A 80 -9.40 -12.60 -4.99
C ALA A 80 -8.01 -12.03 -5.31
N ALA A 81 -7.72 -10.80 -4.86
CA ALA A 81 -6.41 -10.18 -5.02
C ALA A 81 -5.30 -10.94 -4.31
N LEU A 82 -5.54 -11.44 -3.08
CA LEU A 82 -4.57 -12.24 -2.32
C LEU A 82 -4.21 -13.57 -3.03
N ILE A 83 -5.17 -14.16 -3.73
CA ILE A 83 -4.98 -15.40 -4.48
C ILE A 83 -4.27 -15.13 -5.81
N ALA A 84 -4.71 -14.09 -6.54
CA ALA A 84 -4.20 -13.77 -7.87
C ALA A 84 -2.82 -13.08 -7.86
N ALA A 85 -2.40 -12.54 -6.73
CA ALA A 85 -1.14 -11.79 -6.61
C ALA A 85 0.09 -12.68 -6.75
N ALA A 86 1.12 -12.16 -7.43
CA ALA A 86 2.39 -12.83 -7.56
C ALA A 86 3.10 -12.98 -6.20
N PRO A 87 3.87 -14.08 -5.98
CA PRO A 87 4.59 -14.28 -4.71
C PRO A 87 5.52 -13.13 -4.32
N ALA A 88 6.14 -12.49 -5.29
CA ALA A 88 7.08 -11.39 -5.09
C ALA A 88 6.46 -10.16 -4.36
N ILE A 89 5.12 -10.01 -4.39
CA ILE A 89 4.44 -8.89 -3.74
C ILE A 89 4.63 -8.90 -2.21
N PHE A 90 4.78 -10.09 -1.61
CA PHE A 90 5.01 -10.23 -0.16
C PHE A 90 6.34 -9.62 0.29
N GLU A 91 7.34 -9.62 -0.58
CA GLU A 91 8.64 -8.97 -0.35
C GLU A 91 8.62 -7.49 -0.76
N GLN A 92 7.98 -7.17 -1.87
CA GLN A 92 7.94 -5.81 -2.40
C GLN A 92 7.05 -4.87 -1.58
N GLN A 93 5.90 -5.37 -1.10
CA GLN A 93 4.91 -4.58 -0.38
C GLN A 93 4.46 -5.24 0.94
N PRO A 94 5.37 -5.63 1.83
CA PRO A 94 5.04 -6.42 3.03
C PRO A 94 4.07 -5.70 3.97
N ILE A 95 4.09 -4.38 4.03
CA ILE A 95 3.18 -3.59 4.88
C ILE A 95 1.76 -3.67 4.33
N ASN A 96 1.57 -3.44 3.02
CA ASN A 96 0.26 -3.49 2.39
C ASN A 96 -0.37 -4.88 2.57
N LEU A 97 0.41 -5.95 2.32
CA LEU A 97 -0.07 -7.32 2.49
C LEU A 97 -0.50 -7.61 3.92
N ARG A 98 0.30 -7.22 4.91
CA ARG A 98 -0.05 -7.39 6.33
C ARG A 98 -1.33 -6.65 6.72
N VAL A 99 -1.55 -5.45 6.17
CA VAL A 99 -2.79 -4.68 6.41
C VAL A 99 -4.00 -5.42 5.84
N VAL A 100 -3.90 -5.89 4.59
CA VAL A 100 -5.00 -6.63 3.93
C VAL A 100 -5.30 -7.94 4.65
N LEU A 101 -4.27 -8.71 5.03
CA LEU A 101 -4.42 -9.94 5.81
C LEU A 101 -5.05 -9.67 7.18
N ALA A 102 -4.63 -8.60 7.87
CA ALA A 102 -5.20 -8.24 9.17
C ALA A 102 -6.68 -7.84 9.08
N GLY A 103 -7.12 -7.33 7.94
CA GLY A 103 -8.51 -6.99 7.65
C GLY A 103 -9.41 -8.20 7.39
N GLN A 104 -8.86 -9.39 7.12
CA GLN A 104 -9.66 -10.59 6.94
C GLN A 104 -10.23 -11.06 8.30
N ARG A 105 -11.55 -11.21 8.37
CA ARG A 105 -12.24 -11.62 9.60
C ARG A 105 -12.15 -13.13 9.84
N ASP A 106 -12.29 -13.90 8.76
CA ASP A 106 -12.27 -15.35 8.74
C ASP A 106 -11.68 -15.87 7.43
N ALA A 107 -11.61 -17.19 7.31
CA ALA A 107 -11.05 -17.86 6.14
C ALA A 107 -12.07 -18.13 5.02
N SER A 108 -13.38 -17.90 5.24
CA SER A 108 -14.44 -18.44 4.39
C SER A 108 -14.34 -18.00 2.94
N ALA A 109 -14.20 -16.69 2.69
CA ALA A 109 -14.10 -16.14 1.34
C ALA A 109 -12.82 -16.61 0.61
N LEU A 110 -11.70 -16.73 1.34
CA LEU A 110 -10.45 -17.25 0.81
C LEU A 110 -10.58 -18.75 0.48
N LEU A 111 -11.18 -19.52 1.39
CA LEU A 111 -11.36 -20.97 1.23
C LEU A 111 -12.24 -21.32 0.02
N ALA A 112 -13.32 -20.61 -0.19
CA ALA A 112 -14.17 -20.81 -1.38
C ALA A 112 -13.32 -20.77 -2.66
N LYS A 113 -12.51 -19.72 -2.83
CA LYS A 113 -11.65 -19.54 -4.01
C LYS A 113 -10.47 -20.52 -4.08
N LEU A 114 -9.86 -20.83 -2.94
CA LEU A 114 -8.76 -21.80 -2.87
C LEU A 114 -9.21 -23.20 -3.28
N LEU A 115 -10.42 -23.60 -2.89
CA LEU A 115 -11.00 -24.90 -3.22
C LEU A 115 -11.43 -24.96 -4.68
N GLU A 116 -12.08 -23.92 -5.19
CA GLU A 116 -12.50 -23.82 -6.58
C GLU A 116 -11.35 -24.01 -7.56
N GLY A 117 -10.20 -23.36 -7.30
CA GLY A 117 -9.01 -23.46 -8.14
C GLY A 117 -8.03 -24.56 -7.77
N GLY A 118 -8.26 -25.32 -6.68
CA GLY A 118 -7.30 -26.33 -6.19
C GLY A 118 -5.93 -25.79 -5.80
N HIS A 119 -5.88 -24.55 -5.32
CA HIS A 119 -4.66 -23.76 -5.13
C HIS A 119 -3.87 -24.12 -3.86
N SER A 120 -3.34 -25.35 -3.77
CA SER A 120 -2.61 -25.84 -2.57
C SER A 120 -1.36 -25.03 -2.22
N VAL A 121 -0.58 -24.60 -3.21
CA VAL A 121 0.63 -23.77 -3.00
C VAL A 121 0.27 -22.37 -2.47
N ILE A 122 -0.80 -21.77 -3.01
CA ILE A 122 -1.29 -20.46 -2.56
C ILE A 122 -1.84 -20.60 -1.14
N ALA A 123 -2.59 -21.66 -0.86
CA ALA A 123 -3.11 -21.95 0.48
C ALA A 123 -2.00 -22.04 1.52
N GLY A 124 -0.91 -22.74 1.21
CA GLY A 124 0.25 -22.85 2.10
C GLY A 124 0.96 -21.54 2.35
N ARG A 125 1.09 -20.71 1.32
CA ARG A 125 1.64 -19.36 1.42
C ARG A 125 0.76 -18.43 2.25
N LEU A 126 -0.56 -18.45 2.04
CA LEU A 126 -1.50 -17.64 2.82
C LEU A 126 -1.57 -18.09 4.28
N ALA A 127 -1.55 -19.41 4.56
CA ALA A 127 -1.52 -19.90 5.92
C ALA A 127 -0.27 -19.40 6.67
N GLY A 128 0.92 -19.51 6.06
CA GLY A 128 2.15 -18.96 6.64
C GLY A 128 2.10 -17.44 6.82
N ALA A 129 1.51 -16.70 5.86
CA ALA A 129 1.34 -15.27 5.96
C ALA A 129 0.43 -14.87 7.13
N PHE A 130 -0.69 -15.57 7.33
CA PHE A 130 -1.58 -15.35 8.49
C PHE A 130 -0.89 -15.67 9.80
N ARG A 131 -0.10 -16.72 9.86
CA ARG A 131 0.69 -17.07 11.06
C ARG A 131 1.75 -16.03 11.37
N ASN A 132 2.38 -15.45 10.35
CA ASN A 132 3.35 -14.35 10.53
C ASN A 132 2.73 -13.14 11.25
N ILE A 133 1.46 -12.84 11.02
CA ILE A 133 0.74 -11.71 11.65
C ILE A 133 -0.06 -12.10 12.92
N GLY A 134 0.15 -13.33 13.47
CA GLY A 134 -0.53 -13.80 14.68
C GLY A 134 -2.01 -14.17 14.49
N ARG A 135 -2.43 -14.49 13.25
CA ARG A 135 -3.79 -14.95 12.94
C ARG A 135 -3.83 -16.48 12.78
N ASP A 136 -3.31 -17.21 13.79
CA ASP A 136 -3.15 -18.66 13.76
C ASP A 136 -4.44 -19.42 13.46
N ARG A 137 -5.58 -18.95 13.99
CA ARG A 137 -6.88 -19.56 13.73
C ARG A 137 -7.22 -19.58 12.23
N ILE A 138 -7.01 -18.49 11.51
CA ILE A 138 -7.28 -18.43 10.07
C ILE A 138 -6.32 -19.36 9.32
N ALA A 139 -5.05 -19.39 9.71
CA ALA A 139 -4.08 -20.31 9.12
C ALA A 139 -4.48 -21.77 9.32
N ASP A 140 -4.89 -22.16 10.54
CA ASP A 140 -5.34 -23.51 10.86
C ASP A 140 -6.62 -23.89 10.11
N ASP A 141 -7.57 -22.96 9.99
CA ASP A 141 -8.82 -23.17 9.23
C ASP A 141 -8.52 -23.44 7.76
N ILE A 142 -7.57 -22.68 7.15
CA ILE A 142 -7.13 -22.90 5.76
C ILE A 142 -6.52 -24.31 5.62
N LEU A 143 -5.55 -24.66 6.46
CA LEU A 143 -4.84 -25.94 6.37
C LEU A 143 -5.77 -27.12 6.57
N LYS A 144 -6.64 -27.08 7.59
CA LYS A 144 -7.60 -28.16 7.91
C LYS A 144 -8.62 -28.36 6.79
N THR A 145 -9.20 -27.27 6.27
CA THR A 145 -10.22 -27.35 5.24
C THR A 145 -9.63 -27.88 3.94
N MET A 146 -8.47 -27.38 3.52
CA MET A 146 -7.78 -27.90 2.32
C MET A 146 -7.40 -29.37 2.47
N ALA A 147 -6.92 -29.80 3.64
CA ALA A 147 -6.60 -31.20 3.93
C ALA A 147 -7.88 -32.08 3.89
N SER A 148 -8.98 -31.60 4.45
CA SER A 148 -10.27 -32.31 4.40
C SER A 148 -10.81 -32.47 2.99
N ALA A 149 -10.49 -31.53 2.09
CA ALA A 149 -10.81 -31.59 0.66
C ALA A 149 -9.83 -32.48 -0.16
N GLY A 150 -8.85 -33.12 0.52
CA GLY A 150 -7.88 -34.01 -0.11
C GLY A 150 -6.63 -33.37 -0.66
N TYR A 151 -6.41 -32.07 -0.42
CA TYR A 151 -5.23 -31.37 -0.89
C TYR A 151 -4.07 -31.49 0.13
N THR A 152 -2.88 -31.80 -0.36
CA THR A 152 -1.65 -31.69 0.46
C THR A 152 -1.14 -30.27 0.42
N VAL A 153 -1.16 -29.60 1.56
CA VAL A 153 -0.74 -28.19 1.68
C VAL A 153 0.54 -28.10 2.52
N ARG A 154 1.58 -27.48 1.96
CA ARG A 154 2.81 -27.17 2.70
C ARG A 154 2.78 -25.70 3.12
N GLU A 155 2.71 -25.45 4.42
CA GLU A 155 2.79 -24.08 4.96
C GLU A 155 4.17 -23.49 4.69
N THR A 156 4.19 -22.24 4.20
CA THR A 156 5.41 -21.49 3.89
C THR A 156 5.19 -20.02 4.21
N ASP A 157 6.03 -19.45 5.07
CA ASP A 157 5.98 -18.00 5.35
C ASP A 157 6.57 -17.24 4.16
N PRO A 158 5.79 -16.37 3.48
CA PRO A 158 6.26 -15.59 2.34
C PRO A 158 6.98 -14.30 2.74
N PHE A 159 6.99 -13.93 4.02
CA PHE A 159 7.67 -12.74 4.50
C PHE A 159 9.10 -13.05 4.93
N GLN A 160 10.04 -12.16 4.58
CA GLN A 160 11.46 -12.32 4.96
C GLN A 160 11.70 -12.20 6.47
N ALA A 161 10.84 -11.52 7.19
CA ALA A 161 10.98 -11.31 8.62
C ALA A 161 9.65 -11.51 9.34
N ARG A 162 9.72 -12.22 10.48
CA ARG A 162 8.57 -12.34 11.37
C ARG A 162 8.23 -10.98 11.96
N MET A 163 6.94 -10.68 12.03
CA MET A 163 6.49 -9.44 12.63
C MET A 163 6.56 -9.54 14.15
N ALA A 164 7.31 -8.62 14.78
CA ALA A 164 7.41 -8.53 16.24
C ALA A 164 6.21 -7.81 16.89
N LEU A 165 5.28 -7.29 16.08
CA LEU A 165 4.12 -6.53 16.54
C LEU A 165 2.88 -7.40 16.57
N ASP A 166 2.25 -7.51 17.74
CA ASP A 166 0.94 -8.12 17.89
C ASP A 166 -0.14 -7.16 17.34
N LEU A 167 -0.76 -7.53 16.23
CA LEU A 167 -1.87 -6.76 15.70
C LEU A 167 -3.12 -7.05 16.52
N PRO A 168 -3.84 -6.02 17.00
CA PRO A 168 -5.03 -6.23 17.81
C PRO A 168 -6.06 -7.05 17.03
N LYS A 169 -6.68 -8.01 17.72
CA LYS A 169 -7.74 -8.87 17.15
C LYS A 169 -9.01 -8.09 16.80
N ARG A 170 -9.13 -6.86 17.31
CA ARG A 170 -10.26 -5.97 17.04
C ARG A 170 -10.01 -5.24 15.72
N GLU A 171 -11.05 -5.17 14.92
CA GLU A 171 -11.05 -4.55 13.61
C GLU A 171 -10.60 -3.08 13.68
N LEU A 172 -9.42 -2.81 13.18
CA LEU A 172 -8.94 -1.46 12.94
C LEU A 172 -9.16 -1.13 11.46
N SER A 173 -9.43 0.13 11.15
CA SER A 173 -9.45 0.56 9.76
C SER A 173 -8.12 0.24 9.08
N PRO A 174 -8.09 -0.07 7.77
CA PRO A 174 -6.85 -0.33 7.03
C PRO A 174 -5.81 0.77 7.23
N ALA A 175 -6.24 2.04 7.23
CA ALA A 175 -5.37 3.19 7.46
C ALA A 175 -4.73 3.17 8.86
N ALA A 176 -5.50 2.86 9.91
CA ALA A 176 -4.98 2.78 11.28
C ALA A 176 -3.97 1.64 11.43
N THR A 177 -4.26 0.48 10.85
CA THR A 177 -3.35 -0.68 10.82
C THR A 177 -2.06 -0.33 10.08
N ARG A 178 -2.16 0.33 8.93
CA ARG A 178 -1.02 0.79 8.14
C ARG A 178 -0.13 1.76 8.92
N ILE A 179 -0.73 2.78 9.55
CA ILE A 179 0.01 3.76 10.37
C ILE A 179 0.77 3.05 11.50
N ARG A 180 0.14 2.10 12.17
CA ARG A 180 0.75 1.33 13.25
C ARG A 180 1.96 0.51 12.76
N LEU A 181 1.83 -0.17 11.63
CA LEU A 181 2.93 -0.93 11.03
C LEU A 181 4.08 -0.03 10.56
N LEU A 182 3.77 1.11 9.94
CA LEU A 182 4.77 2.10 9.54
C LEU A 182 5.48 2.68 10.76
N TRP A 183 4.76 3.04 11.81
CA TRP A 183 5.35 3.54 13.04
C TRP A 183 6.30 2.52 13.67
N HIS A 184 5.89 1.26 13.76
CA HIS A 184 6.76 0.20 14.28
C HIS A 184 8.07 0.07 13.48
N LYS A 185 7.97 0.14 12.15
CA LYS A 185 9.12 0.05 11.25
C LYS A 185 10.07 1.26 11.37
N LEU A 186 9.52 2.47 11.54
CA LEU A 186 10.28 3.71 11.47
C LEU A 186 10.69 4.27 12.84
N ARG A 187 10.08 3.79 13.91
CA ARG A 187 10.22 4.33 15.27
C ARG A 187 11.67 4.51 15.71
N GLU A 188 12.50 3.49 15.52
CA GLU A 188 13.89 3.55 15.98
C GLU A 188 14.68 4.63 15.25
N GLY A 189 14.54 4.71 13.93
CA GLY A 189 15.17 5.74 13.11
C GLY A 189 14.70 7.15 13.47
N VAL A 190 13.41 7.32 13.76
CA VAL A 190 12.86 8.62 14.20
C VAL A 190 13.41 9.02 15.56
N ILE A 191 13.45 8.09 16.52
CA ILE A 191 14.01 8.35 17.86
C ILE A 191 15.48 8.71 17.76
N GLU A 192 16.25 7.99 16.96
CA GLU A 192 17.68 8.28 16.76
C GLU A 192 17.89 9.64 16.10
N ALA A 193 17.14 9.96 15.05
CA ALA A 193 17.20 11.26 14.39
C ALA A 193 16.81 12.41 15.33
N SER A 194 15.82 12.19 16.21
CA SER A 194 15.37 13.19 17.20
C SER A 194 16.35 13.41 18.34
N ARG A 195 17.25 12.45 18.62
CA ARG A 195 18.30 12.59 19.63
C ARG A 195 19.50 13.40 19.14
N LYS A 196 19.67 13.56 17.84
CA LYS A 196 20.72 14.40 17.27
C LYS A 196 20.30 15.87 17.46
N PRO A 197 21.15 16.73 18.05
CA PRO A 197 20.81 18.14 18.18
C PRO A 197 20.58 18.73 16.79
N PRO A 198 19.55 19.60 16.62
CA PRO A 198 19.30 20.22 15.35
C PRO A 198 20.52 20.97 14.89
N VAL A 199 21.06 20.65 13.72
CA VAL A 199 22.13 21.42 13.09
C VAL A 199 21.46 22.70 12.58
N TYR A 200 21.34 23.69 13.47
CA TYR A 200 21.05 25.04 13.04
C TYR A 200 22.23 25.53 12.23
N ARG A 201 22.08 25.54 10.94
CA ARG A 201 22.99 26.29 10.06
C ARG A 201 22.75 27.75 10.39
N THR A 202 23.54 28.29 11.33
CA THR A 202 23.60 29.72 11.58
C THR A 202 24.07 30.35 10.29
N MET A 203 23.14 30.84 9.48
CA MET A 203 23.50 31.80 8.45
C MET A 203 24.00 33.04 9.21
N PRO A 204 25.24 33.51 9.02
CA PRO A 204 25.65 34.79 9.54
C PRO A 204 24.75 35.84 8.84
N MET A 205 23.87 36.45 9.60
CA MET A 205 23.16 37.64 9.13
C MET A 205 24.22 38.72 8.86
N PRO A 206 24.33 39.29 7.68
CA PRO A 206 25.20 40.44 7.47
C PRO A 206 24.64 41.58 8.30
N ILE A 207 25.43 41.97 9.34
CA ILE A 207 25.17 43.18 10.10
C ILE A 207 25.46 44.35 9.16
N SER A 208 24.43 44.95 8.59
CA SER A 208 24.55 46.19 7.85
C SER A 208 24.98 47.27 8.84
N PRO A 209 26.10 48.01 8.62
CA PRO A 209 26.48 49.11 9.48
C PRO A 209 25.41 50.22 9.33
N VAL A 210 24.71 50.46 10.44
CA VAL A 210 23.82 51.63 10.55
C VAL A 210 24.71 52.87 10.43
N SER A 211 24.57 53.58 9.29
CA SER A 211 25.21 54.87 9.04
C SER A 211 24.67 55.87 10.05
N MET A 212 25.54 56.25 11.03
CA MET A 212 25.24 57.40 11.92
C MET A 212 25.16 58.67 11.07
N MET A 213 23.97 59.13 10.78
CA MET A 213 23.73 60.48 10.27
C MET A 213 24.05 61.45 11.41
N HIS A 214 25.13 62.20 11.24
CA HIS A 214 25.45 63.37 12.03
C HIS A 214 24.35 64.42 11.88
N SER A 215 23.67 64.70 12.99
CA SER A 215 22.79 65.87 13.11
C SER A 215 23.64 67.10 13.31
N SER A 216 23.65 67.98 12.31
CA SER A 216 24.20 69.34 12.45
C SER A 216 23.27 70.20 13.32
N PRO A 217 23.81 71.04 14.24
CA PRO A 217 22.97 71.92 15.05
C PRO A 217 22.46 73.11 14.24
N MET A 218 21.15 73.34 14.27
CA MET A 218 20.52 74.53 13.73
C MET A 218 20.85 75.73 14.61
N LEU A 219 21.50 76.73 14.02
CA LEU A 219 21.66 78.08 14.54
C LEU A 219 20.30 78.81 14.61
N ILE A 220 19.86 79.13 15.82
CA ILE A 220 18.70 79.98 16.04
C ILE A 220 19.15 81.42 15.87
N THR A 221 18.76 82.06 14.75
CA THR A 221 18.90 83.49 14.55
C THR A 221 17.64 84.16 15.05
N ARG A 222 17.78 84.91 16.10
CA ARG A 222 16.78 85.81 16.70
C ARG A 222 16.71 87.12 15.85
N CYS A 223 15.61 87.43 15.24
CA CYS A 223 15.30 88.78 14.69
C CYS A 223 14.17 89.37 15.46
N ARG A 224 14.37 90.67 15.72
CA ARG A 224 13.49 91.63 16.39
C ARG A 224 12.12 91.74 15.73
#